data_f8d1442dcc103fb0ee54c1fb078f9607
#
_entry.id   f8d1442dcc103fb0ee54c1fb078f9607
#
_cell.length_a   1.000
_cell.length_b   1.000
_cell.length_c   1.000
_cell.angle_alpha   90.00
_cell.angle_beta   90.00
_cell.angle_gamma   90.00
#
_symmetry.space_group_name_H-M   'P 1'
#
loop_
_entity.id
_entity.type
_entity.pdbx_description
1 polymer ?
#
loop_
_entity_poly.entity_id
_entity_poly.type
_entity_poly.pdbx_seq_one_letter_code
_entity_poly.pdbx_strand_id
1 'polypeptide(L)'
;VHNPTVPRNPASTIKLLTTWVALDVLGPTYNWPTEIHFLGDWDGQELEGDLAIKGYGDPYLVTEEFWKLLRSLRGIGLENVRGDLVLDGSFFEEVNGDPGDFDSQPFRAYNVLPNALMVNYKTVRFNFLVDERLGAVRISPDPEPSNLEIQNRIRLGEGPCRGYQSGIAFDVLNPVVGRRVVFSGNFPESCGHYALSRSVLQHDTFTFGVFQT
;
A
#
# COMPACT_ATOMS: atom_id res chain seq x y z
N VAL A 1 30.93 -17.74 19.77
CA VAL A 1 29.61 -17.98 19.15
C VAL A 1 28.89 -19.04 19.98
N HIS A 2 27.64 -18.77 20.38
CA HIS A 2 26.85 -19.69 21.19
C HIS A 2 26.01 -20.60 20.25
N ASN A 3 26.13 -21.91 20.40
CA ASN A 3 25.41 -22.93 19.60
C ASN A 3 25.46 -22.70 18.08
N PRO A 4 26.67 -22.72 17.45
CA PRO A 4 26.83 -22.35 16.04
C PRO A 4 26.19 -23.34 15.05
N THR A 5 25.86 -24.53 15.49
CA THR A 5 25.27 -25.60 14.66
C THR A 5 23.73 -25.67 14.73
N VAL A 6 23.11 -24.87 15.59
CA VAL A 6 21.65 -24.87 15.74
C VAL A 6 21.05 -23.87 14.75
N PRO A 7 20.28 -24.34 13.74
CA PRO A 7 19.58 -23.41 12.83
C PRO A 7 18.57 -22.58 13.59
N ARG A 8 18.51 -21.27 13.28
CA ARG A 8 17.61 -20.33 13.92
C ARG A 8 16.97 -19.43 12.87
N ASN A 9 15.72 -19.09 13.08
CA ASN A 9 15.08 -18.04 12.29
C ASN A 9 15.70 -16.68 12.70
N PRO A 10 16.34 -15.94 11.78
CA PRO A 10 16.98 -14.67 12.08
C PRO A 10 15.98 -13.53 12.33
N ALA A 11 14.70 -13.73 11.99
CA ALA A 11 13.69 -12.68 12.00
C ALA A 11 14.23 -11.40 11.31
N SER A 12 13.96 -10.21 11.84
CA SER A 12 14.42 -8.95 11.24
C SER A 12 15.94 -8.74 11.23
N THR A 13 16.74 -9.57 11.91
CA THR A 13 18.21 -9.45 11.82
C THR A 13 18.74 -9.83 10.44
N ILE A 14 17.96 -10.57 9.62
CA ILE A 14 18.30 -10.85 8.22
C ILE A 14 18.46 -9.58 7.39
N LYS A 15 17.76 -8.48 7.75
CA LYS A 15 17.84 -7.20 7.04
C LYS A 15 19.25 -6.60 7.04
N LEU A 16 20.05 -6.86 8.08
CA LEU A 16 21.45 -6.43 8.13
C LEU A 16 22.26 -7.11 7.02
N LEU A 17 22.07 -8.41 6.84
CA LEU A 17 22.75 -9.16 5.78
C LEU A 17 22.25 -8.71 4.40
N THR A 18 20.93 -8.61 4.23
CA THR A 18 20.33 -8.16 2.96
C THR A 18 20.84 -6.78 2.55
N THR A 19 20.86 -5.83 3.50
CA THR A 19 21.35 -4.46 3.23
C THR A 19 22.84 -4.46 2.91
N TRP A 20 23.64 -5.24 3.65
CA TRP A 20 25.07 -5.33 3.40
C TRP A 20 25.35 -5.91 2.01
N VAL A 21 24.69 -7.01 1.64
CA VAL A 21 24.83 -7.63 0.32
C VAL A 21 24.39 -6.67 -0.80
N ALA A 22 23.27 -5.96 -0.60
CA ALA A 22 22.81 -4.98 -1.56
C ALA A 22 23.84 -3.87 -1.79
N LEU A 23 24.45 -3.33 -0.73
CA LEU A 23 25.49 -2.32 -0.83
C LEU A 23 26.78 -2.85 -1.48
N ASP A 24 27.14 -4.10 -1.20
CA ASP A 24 28.34 -4.74 -1.74
C ASP A 24 28.21 -5.06 -3.24
N VAL A 25 27.04 -5.57 -3.65
CA VAL A 25 26.78 -6.02 -5.03
C VAL A 25 26.32 -4.88 -5.94
N LEU A 26 25.42 -4.02 -5.48
CA LEU A 26 24.81 -2.97 -6.28
C LEU A 26 25.54 -1.62 -6.13
N GLY A 27 26.18 -1.42 -4.99
CA GLY A 27 26.79 -0.15 -4.61
C GLY A 27 25.80 0.88 -4.05
N PRO A 28 26.31 1.97 -3.43
CA PRO A 28 25.49 2.96 -2.73
C PRO A 28 24.72 3.92 -3.66
N THR A 29 25.01 3.90 -4.96
CA THR A 29 24.39 4.79 -5.96
C THR A 29 23.39 4.08 -6.87
N TYR A 30 23.12 2.80 -6.59
CA TYR A 30 22.15 2.05 -7.38
C TYR A 30 20.74 2.63 -7.19
N ASN A 31 20.04 2.76 -8.32
CA ASN A 31 18.65 3.23 -8.35
C ASN A 31 17.77 2.16 -9.01
N TRP A 32 16.58 1.92 -8.45
CA TRP A 32 15.57 1.08 -9.07
C TRP A 32 14.73 1.92 -10.01
N PRO A 33 14.68 1.59 -11.32
CA PRO A 33 13.83 2.32 -12.24
C PRO A 33 12.36 1.93 -12.04
N THR A 34 11.47 2.87 -12.36
CA THR A 34 10.07 2.60 -12.71
C THR A 34 9.86 3.21 -14.09
N GLU A 35 9.52 2.38 -15.07
CA GLU A 35 9.40 2.81 -16.45
C GLU A 35 7.95 3.11 -16.81
N ILE A 36 7.75 4.12 -17.66
CA ILE A 36 6.46 4.46 -18.26
C ILE A 36 6.58 4.28 -19.77
N HIS A 37 5.64 3.53 -20.35
CA HIS A 37 5.58 3.30 -21.77
C HIS A 37 4.24 3.77 -22.34
N PHE A 38 4.29 4.55 -23.39
CA PHE A 38 3.14 4.94 -24.18
C PHE A 38 2.96 3.91 -25.29
N LEU A 39 1.88 3.13 -25.21
CA LEU A 39 1.57 2.04 -26.13
C LEU A 39 0.50 2.51 -27.14
N GLY A 40 0.84 3.52 -27.93
CA GLY A 40 -0.04 4.13 -28.89
C GLY A 40 0.51 5.45 -29.43
N ASP A 41 -0.30 6.14 -30.18
CA ASP A 41 0.05 7.45 -30.74
C ASP A 41 -0.18 8.55 -29.71
N TRP A 42 0.82 9.42 -29.52
CA TRP A 42 0.77 10.56 -28.61
C TRP A 42 0.97 11.86 -29.36
N ASP A 43 -0.01 12.75 -29.28
CA ASP A 43 0.00 14.07 -29.94
C ASP A 43 0.59 15.22 -29.11
N GLY A 44 1.03 14.93 -27.89
CA GLY A 44 1.55 15.89 -26.92
C GLY A 44 0.56 16.21 -25.77
N GLN A 45 -0.70 15.80 -25.88
CA GLN A 45 -1.73 15.97 -24.85
C GLN A 45 -2.53 14.70 -24.62
N GLU A 46 -2.87 13.99 -25.70
CA GLU A 46 -3.69 12.79 -25.64
C GLU A 46 -2.92 11.55 -26.13
N LEU A 47 -3.00 10.46 -25.39
CA LEU A 47 -2.48 9.16 -25.76
C LEU A 47 -3.64 8.31 -26.31
N GLU A 48 -3.64 8.10 -27.62
CA GLU A 48 -4.53 7.15 -28.30
C GLU A 48 -3.95 5.73 -28.19
N GLY A 49 -4.15 5.10 -27.02
CA GLY A 49 -3.61 3.80 -26.67
C GLY A 49 -3.43 3.65 -25.17
N ASP A 50 -2.68 2.61 -24.77
CA ASP A 50 -2.52 2.25 -23.37
C ASP A 50 -1.31 2.95 -22.74
N LEU A 51 -1.40 3.21 -21.43
CA LEU A 51 -0.29 3.65 -20.61
C LEU A 51 0.22 2.48 -19.78
N ALA A 52 1.46 2.06 -19.99
CA ALA A 52 2.06 0.99 -19.20
C ALA A 52 3.02 1.54 -18.15
N ILE A 53 2.91 1.03 -16.92
CA ILE A 53 3.84 1.29 -15.81
C ILE A 53 4.53 -0.03 -15.48
N LYS A 54 5.86 -0.08 -15.65
CA LYS A 54 6.68 -1.24 -15.36
C LYS A 54 7.54 -1.02 -14.14
N GLY A 55 7.39 -1.92 -13.14
CA GLY A 55 8.20 -1.93 -11.93
C GLY A 55 9.39 -2.88 -12.01
N TYR A 56 10.46 -2.51 -11.32
CA TYR A 56 11.70 -3.29 -11.19
C TYR A 56 12.05 -3.60 -9.72
N GLY A 57 11.05 -3.51 -8.84
CA GLY A 57 11.22 -3.82 -7.42
C GLY A 57 11.74 -2.66 -6.60
N ASP A 58 11.42 -1.42 -6.97
CA ASP A 58 11.75 -0.25 -6.16
C ASP A 58 11.15 -0.37 -4.76
N PRO A 59 11.98 -0.51 -3.71
CA PRO A 59 11.51 -0.64 -2.34
C PRO A 59 10.99 0.67 -1.73
N TYR A 60 11.13 1.79 -2.44
CA TYR A 60 10.78 3.11 -1.96
C TYR A 60 9.78 3.85 -2.87
N LEU A 61 9.03 3.14 -3.71
CA LEU A 61 7.95 3.72 -4.50
C LEU A 61 6.74 4.02 -3.60
N VAL A 62 6.94 4.92 -2.62
CA VAL A 62 5.90 5.40 -1.71
C VAL A 62 4.94 6.35 -2.42
N THR A 63 3.83 6.71 -1.77
CA THR A 63 2.79 7.57 -2.36
C THR A 63 3.37 8.86 -2.93
N GLU A 64 4.29 9.50 -2.22
CA GLU A 64 4.92 10.76 -2.64
C GLU A 64 5.77 10.61 -3.91
N GLU A 65 6.51 9.50 -4.03
CA GLU A 65 7.31 9.23 -5.23
C GLU A 65 6.42 8.85 -6.41
N PHE A 66 5.35 8.10 -6.16
CA PHE A 66 4.37 7.78 -7.19
C PHE A 66 3.64 9.05 -7.69
N TRP A 67 3.26 9.95 -6.80
CA TRP A 67 2.69 11.25 -7.20
C TRP A 67 3.67 12.12 -7.99
N LYS A 68 4.95 12.13 -7.65
CA LYS A 68 5.98 12.82 -8.46
C LYS A 68 6.06 12.23 -9.86
N LEU A 69 5.99 10.90 -9.97
CA LEU A 69 5.96 10.21 -11.26
C LEU A 69 4.74 10.66 -12.09
N LEU A 70 3.53 10.63 -11.52
CA LEU A 70 2.31 11.08 -12.20
C LEU A 70 2.37 12.55 -12.57
N ARG A 71 2.90 13.39 -11.68
CA ARG A 71 3.10 14.81 -11.96
C ARG A 71 4.07 15.05 -13.11
N SER A 72 5.11 14.23 -13.25
CA SER A 72 6.04 14.36 -14.40
C SER A 72 5.36 14.02 -15.72
N LEU A 73 4.43 13.05 -15.74
CA LEU A 73 3.60 12.78 -16.93
C LEU A 73 2.74 14.00 -17.29
N ARG A 74 2.10 14.63 -16.31
CA ARG A 74 1.38 15.90 -16.54
C ARG A 74 2.32 17.01 -17.03
N GLY A 75 3.56 17.03 -16.51
CA GLY A 75 4.56 18.03 -16.87
C GLY A 75 5.05 17.95 -18.32
N ILE A 76 5.05 16.77 -18.93
CA ILE A 76 5.34 16.59 -20.36
C ILE A 76 4.11 16.82 -21.27
N GLY A 77 2.94 17.09 -20.68
CA GLY A 77 1.71 17.46 -21.41
C GLY A 77 0.65 16.35 -21.43
N LEU A 78 0.89 15.15 -20.89
CA LEU A 78 -0.11 14.08 -20.90
C LEU A 78 -1.35 14.48 -20.09
N GLU A 79 -2.47 14.72 -20.77
CA GLU A 79 -3.75 15.08 -20.15
C GLU A 79 -4.72 13.90 -20.12
N ASN A 80 -4.78 13.14 -21.21
CA ASN A 80 -5.75 12.05 -21.37
C ASN A 80 -5.07 10.77 -21.87
N VAL A 81 -5.55 9.64 -21.37
CA VAL A 81 -5.25 8.29 -21.87
C VAL A 81 -6.57 7.66 -22.32
N ARG A 82 -6.67 7.28 -23.59
CA ARG A 82 -7.89 6.70 -24.17
C ARG A 82 -8.00 5.19 -24.01
N GLY A 83 -6.87 4.53 -23.81
CA GLY A 83 -6.80 3.10 -23.57
C GLY A 83 -6.77 2.73 -22.10
N ASP A 84 -6.17 1.58 -21.82
CA ASP A 84 -6.07 1.02 -20.47
C ASP A 84 -4.79 1.44 -19.76
N LEU A 85 -4.80 1.31 -18.41
CA LEU A 85 -3.60 1.35 -17.60
C LEU A 85 -3.07 -0.08 -17.44
N VAL A 86 -1.92 -0.35 -18.06
CA VAL A 86 -1.22 -1.64 -17.95
C VAL A 86 -0.21 -1.58 -16.81
N LEU A 87 -0.35 -2.46 -15.83
CA LEU A 87 0.54 -2.57 -14.67
C LEU A 87 1.43 -3.80 -14.83
N ASP A 88 2.74 -3.57 -15.07
CA ASP A 88 3.70 -4.65 -15.34
C ASP A 88 4.62 -4.88 -14.14
N GLY A 89 4.32 -5.95 -13.39
CA GLY A 89 5.15 -6.48 -12.31
C GLY A 89 6.00 -7.70 -12.71
N SER A 90 6.11 -8.01 -14.00
CA SER A 90 6.70 -9.25 -14.53
C SER A 90 8.24 -9.37 -14.32
N PHE A 91 8.89 -8.34 -13.80
CA PHE A 91 10.32 -8.40 -13.47
C PHE A 91 10.63 -9.39 -12.34
N PHE A 92 9.68 -9.61 -11.43
CA PHE A 92 9.76 -10.71 -10.46
C PHE A 92 8.92 -11.90 -10.93
N GLU A 93 9.37 -13.11 -10.61
CA GLU A 93 8.51 -14.27 -10.68
C GLU A 93 7.32 -14.09 -9.73
N GLU A 94 6.15 -14.59 -10.14
CA GLU A 94 4.96 -14.50 -9.31
C GLU A 94 5.15 -15.29 -8.01
N VAL A 95 5.03 -14.61 -6.88
CA VAL A 95 5.11 -15.24 -5.55
C VAL A 95 3.72 -15.68 -5.15
N ASN A 96 3.49 -17.00 -5.20
CA ASN A 96 2.27 -17.62 -4.73
C ASN A 96 2.41 -17.96 -3.23
N GLY A 97 1.48 -17.47 -2.40
CA GLY A 97 1.45 -17.73 -0.97
C GLY A 97 0.24 -17.10 -0.29
N ASP A 98 -0.02 -17.51 0.93
CA ASP A 98 -1.03 -16.86 1.78
C ASP A 98 -0.32 -15.82 2.69
N PRO A 99 -0.65 -14.53 2.58
CA PRO A 99 -0.12 -13.52 3.50
C PRO A 99 -0.40 -13.81 4.98
N GLY A 100 -1.37 -14.68 5.27
CA GLY A 100 -1.72 -15.09 6.63
C GLY A 100 -0.87 -16.23 7.20
N ASP A 101 -0.07 -16.92 6.42
CA ASP A 101 0.67 -18.13 6.83
C ASP A 101 1.60 -17.90 8.02
N PHE A 102 2.15 -16.71 8.15
CA PHE A 102 3.13 -16.42 9.22
C PHE A 102 2.46 -16.25 10.60
N ASP A 103 1.36 -15.52 10.69
CA ASP A 103 0.76 -15.10 11.97
C ASP A 103 -0.76 -14.97 11.95
N SER A 104 -1.40 -15.49 10.90
CA SER A 104 -2.85 -15.38 10.66
C SER A 104 -3.34 -13.91 10.55
N GLN A 105 -2.46 -12.99 10.09
CA GLN A 105 -2.75 -11.57 9.95
C GLN A 105 -2.54 -11.10 8.48
N PRO A 106 -3.35 -11.58 7.51
CA PRO A 106 -3.08 -11.38 6.08
C PRO A 106 -3.07 -9.92 5.65
N PHE A 107 -3.68 -9.03 6.41
CA PHE A 107 -3.78 -7.60 6.09
C PHE A 107 -2.70 -6.73 6.74
N ARG A 108 -1.71 -7.34 7.41
CA ARG A 108 -0.55 -6.59 7.93
C ARG A 108 0.39 -6.20 6.81
N ALA A 109 0.92 -4.98 6.86
CA ALA A 109 1.85 -4.47 5.85
C ALA A 109 3.10 -5.35 5.67
N TYR A 110 3.60 -5.96 6.75
CA TYR A 110 4.78 -6.83 6.71
C TYR A 110 4.51 -8.23 6.12
N ASN A 111 3.25 -8.60 5.91
CA ASN A 111 2.84 -9.86 5.29
C ASN A 111 2.50 -9.69 3.80
N VAL A 112 2.63 -8.49 3.24
CA VAL A 112 2.42 -8.25 1.82
C VAL A 112 3.43 -9.06 1.00
N LEU A 113 2.94 -9.83 0.04
CA LEU A 113 3.79 -10.58 -0.87
C LEU A 113 4.55 -9.64 -1.80
N PRO A 114 5.81 -9.95 -2.15
CA PRO A 114 6.60 -9.12 -3.04
C PRO A 114 5.95 -8.97 -4.43
N ASN A 115 6.10 -7.79 -5.01
CA ASN A 115 5.73 -7.52 -6.40
C ASN A 115 6.71 -6.49 -6.96
N ALA A 116 7.09 -6.61 -8.23
CA ALA A 116 8.05 -5.70 -8.84
C ALA A 116 7.49 -4.28 -9.04
N LEU A 117 6.16 -4.14 -9.12
CA LEU A 117 5.47 -2.85 -9.11
C LEU A 117 4.64 -2.71 -7.82
N MET A 118 5.30 -2.35 -6.73
CA MET A 118 4.65 -2.20 -5.43
C MET A 118 4.59 -0.73 -5.02
N VAL A 119 3.45 -0.09 -5.18
CA VAL A 119 3.21 1.28 -4.70
C VAL A 119 2.88 1.26 -3.21
N ASN A 120 3.51 2.14 -2.44
CA ASN A 120 3.26 2.41 -1.01
C ASN A 120 3.11 1.14 -0.15
N TYR A 121 3.96 0.12 -0.41
CA TYR A 121 3.88 -1.20 0.27
C TYR A 121 2.50 -1.84 0.17
N LYS A 122 1.68 -1.47 -0.83
CA LYS A 122 0.27 -1.86 -0.96
C LYS A 122 -0.56 -1.56 0.31
N THR A 123 -0.28 -0.47 0.99
CA THR A 123 -0.81 -0.18 2.33
C THR A 123 -1.59 1.12 2.34
N VAL A 124 -2.80 1.09 2.91
CA VAL A 124 -3.58 2.26 3.27
C VAL A 124 -3.46 2.51 4.76
N ARG A 125 -3.15 3.73 5.14
CA ARG A 125 -3.19 4.21 6.52
C ARG A 125 -4.57 4.81 6.80
N PHE A 126 -5.35 4.15 7.62
CA PHE A 126 -6.66 4.65 8.07
C PHE A 126 -6.45 5.51 9.32
N ASN A 127 -6.77 6.79 9.23
CA ASN A 127 -6.71 7.74 10.32
C ASN A 127 -8.09 7.89 10.94
N PHE A 128 -8.20 7.59 12.22
CA PHE A 128 -9.42 7.71 13.02
C PHE A 128 -9.33 9.00 13.82
N LEU A 129 -10.28 9.89 13.64
CA LEU A 129 -10.33 11.22 14.25
C LEU A 129 -11.67 11.41 14.94
N VAL A 130 -11.65 11.84 16.19
CA VAL A 130 -12.87 12.26 16.90
C VAL A 130 -13.34 13.58 16.30
N ASP A 131 -14.55 13.60 15.78
CA ASP A 131 -15.24 14.83 15.38
C ASP A 131 -16.24 15.20 16.46
N GLU A 132 -15.82 16.10 17.34
CA GLU A 132 -16.62 16.55 18.50
C GLU A 132 -17.95 17.21 18.09
N ARG A 133 -17.99 17.86 16.90
CA ARG A 133 -19.21 18.53 16.43
C ARG A 133 -20.27 17.53 15.97
N LEU A 134 -19.85 16.41 15.43
CA LEU A 134 -20.75 15.35 14.96
C LEU A 134 -20.98 14.28 16.02
N GLY A 135 -20.21 14.28 17.12
CA GLY A 135 -20.24 13.19 18.10
C GLY A 135 -19.90 11.83 17.49
N ALA A 136 -18.96 11.81 16.55
CA ALA A 136 -18.67 10.63 15.74
C ALA A 136 -17.16 10.49 15.50
N VAL A 137 -16.76 9.31 15.03
CA VAL A 137 -15.38 9.06 14.56
C VAL A 137 -15.36 9.19 13.06
N ARG A 138 -14.50 10.06 12.52
CA ARG A 138 -14.22 10.15 11.10
C ARG A 138 -13.04 9.24 10.75
N ILE A 139 -13.13 8.55 9.62
CA ILE A 139 -12.06 7.72 9.07
C ILE A 139 -11.57 8.37 7.78
N SER A 140 -10.25 8.67 7.71
CA SER A 140 -9.61 9.23 6.53
C SER A 140 -8.50 8.27 6.07
N PRO A 141 -8.60 7.67 4.88
CA PRO A 141 -7.53 6.85 4.30
C PRO A 141 -6.40 7.70 3.74
N ASP A 142 -5.19 7.14 3.72
CA ASP A 142 -4.00 7.75 3.13
C ASP A 142 -3.05 6.64 2.62
N PRO A 143 -2.80 6.55 1.28
CA PRO A 143 -3.54 7.21 0.22
C PRO A 143 -5.03 6.84 0.23
N GLU A 144 -5.83 7.59 -0.53
CA GLU A 144 -7.26 7.33 -0.73
C GLU A 144 -7.50 6.71 -2.12
N PRO A 145 -7.37 5.37 -2.29
CA PRO A 145 -7.62 4.75 -3.59
C PRO A 145 -9.07 4.97 -4.03
N SER A 146 -9.29 5.42 -5.26
CA SER A 146 -10.63 5.74 -5.81
C SER A 146 -11.62 4.58 -5.76
N ASN A 147 -11.10 3.35 -5.73
CA ASN A 147 -11.88 2.11 -5.73
C ASN A 147 -12.01 1.47 -4.34
N LEU A 148 -11.64 2.18 -3.25
CA LEU A 148 -11.77 1.73 -1.87
C LEU A 148 -13.00 2.35 -1.21
N GLU A 149 -13.98 1.52 -0.87
CA GLU A 149 -15.15 1.93 -0.09
C GLU A 149 -14.92 1.67 1.40
N ILE A 150 -15.14 2.69 2.24
CA ILE A 150 -15.04 2.58 3.70
C ILE A 150 -16.43 2.67 4.31
N GLN A 151 -16.83 1.59 5.00
CA GLN A 151 -18.04 1.58 5.80
C GLN A 151 -17.69 1.78 7.27
N ASN A 152 -17.99 2.96 7.79
CA ASN A 152 -17.75 3.30 9.18
C ASN A 152 -18.96 2.93 10.06
N ARG A 153 -18.75 1.96 10.96
CA ARG A 153 -19.71 1.53 11.99
C ARG A 153 -19.13 1.70 13.40
N ILE A 154 -18.10 2.51 13.54
CA ILE A 154 -17.48 2.80 14.85
C ILE A 154 -18.41 3.70 15.65
N ARG A 155 -18.57 3.37 16.92
CA ARG A 155 -19.27 4.19 17.88
C ARG A 155 -18.26 4.96 18.74
N LEU A 156 -18.52 6.24 18.95
CA LEU A 156 -17.79 7.01 19.94
C LEU A 156 -18.24 6.55 21.33
N GLY A 157 -17.29 6.32 22.23
CA GLY A 157 -17.55 5.83 23.57
C GLY A 157 -16.72 6.53 24.61
N GLU A 158 -17.10 6.36 25.86
CA GLU A 158 -16.36 6.84 27.02
C GLU A 158 -15.25 5.85 27.41
N GLY A 159 -14.27 6.31 28.17
CA GLY A 159 -13.25 5.48 28.76
C GLY A 159 -11.82 5.94 28.45
N PRO A 160 -10.81 5.32 29.09
CA PRO A 160 -9.41 5.66 28.87
C PRO A 160 -8.94 5.13 27.51
N CYS A 161 -8.05 5.86 26.86
CA CYS A 161 -7.39 5.45 25.60
C CYS A 161 -6.38 4.32 25.82
N ARG A 162 -6.75 3.26 26.55
CA ARG A 162 -5.95 2.08 26.80
C ARG A 162 -6.54 0.89 26.06
N GLY A 163 -5.72 0.25 25.23
CA GLY A 163 -6.16 -0.94 24.49
C GLY A 163 -7.22 -0.65 23.43
N TYR A 164 -7.36 0.60 22.98
CA TYR A 164 -8.33 1.02 21.95
C TYR A 164 -8.16 0.23 20.63
N GLN A 165 -6.96 -0.30 20.36
CA GLN A 165 -6.72 -1.17 19.20
C GLN A 165 -7.62 -2.41 19.22
N SER A 166 -7.88 -2.96 20.40
CA SER A 166 -8.79 -4.10 20.57
C SER A 166 -10.28 -3.70 20.49
N GLY A 167 -10.57 -2.40 20.59
CA GLY A 167 -11.92 -1.84 20.43
C GLY A 167 -12.35 -1.61 18.99
N ILE A 168 -11.39 -1.60 18.04
CA ILE A 168 -11.65 -1.42 16.61
C ILE A 168 -11.49 -2.76 15.91
N ALA A 169 -12.57 -3.30 15.40
CA ALA A 169 -12.57 -4.42 14.48
C ALA A 169 -12.67 -3.90 13.05
N PHE A 170 -12.03 -4.60 12.11
CA PHE A 170 -12.23 -4.35 10.69
C PHE A 170 -12.48 -5.67 9.96
N ASP A 171 -13.21 -5.59 8.88
CA ASP A 171 -13.51 -6.70 7.99
C ASP A 171 -13.37 -6.22 6.54
N VAL A 172 -12.87 -7.10 5.67
CA VAL A 172 -12.73 -6.82 4.24
C VAL A 172 -13.76 -7.65 3.50
N LEU A 173 -14.76 -6.98 2.95
CA LEU A 173 -15.80 -7.63 2.16
C LEU A 173 -15.35 -7.76 0.71
N ASN A 174 -15.51 -8.99 0.17
CA ASN A 174 -15.06 -9.37 -1.17
C ASN A 174 -13.54 -9.19 -1.35
N PRO A 175 -12.69 -9.92 -0.61
CA PRO A 175 -11.25 -9.72 -0.58
C PRO A 175 -10.57 -9.91 -1.95
N VAL A 176 -11.18 -10.65 -2.88
CA VAL A 176 -10.68 -10.81 -4.26
C VAL A 176 -10.76 -9.50 -5.04
N VAL A 177 -11.80 -8.72 -4.83
CA VAL A 177 -12.00 -7.40 -5.45
C VAL A 177 -11.53 -6.28 -4.50
N GLY A 178 -11.43 -6.56 -3.19
CA GLY A 178 -10.84 -5.73 -2.15
C GLY A 178 -11.41 -4.31 -2.04
N ARG A 179 -12.70 -4.14 -2.36
CA ARG A 179 -13.27 -2.80 -2.53
C ARG A 179 -13.91 -2.20 -1.30
N ARG A 180 -14.30 -3.01 -0.32
CA ARG A 180 -15.03 -2.51 0.85
C ARG A 180 -14.37 -2.96 2.14
N VAL A 181 -14.06 -1.99 3.00
CA VAL A 181 -13.58 -2.22 4.36
C VAL A 181 -14.63 -1.70 5.34
N VAL A 182 -15.04 -2.56 6.28
CA VAL A 182 -15.97 -2.20 7.34
C VAL A 182 -15.19 -2.04 8.64
N PHE A 183 -15.23 -0.87 9.24
CA PHE A 183 -14.72 -0.64 10.59
C PHE A 183 -15.86 -0.61 11.57
N SER A 184 -15.71 -1.31 12.71
CA SER A 184 -16.72 -1.39 13.76
C SER A 184 -16.08 -1.41 15.14
N GLY A 185 -16.91 -1.30 16.20
CA GLY A 185 -16.47 -1.30 17.58
C GLY A 185 -16.65 0.04 18.28
N ASN A 186 -15.98 0.21 19.40
CA ASN A 186 -16.06 1.43 20.21
C ASN A 186 -14.70 2.12 20.25
N PHE A 187 -14.68 3.41 19.94
CA PHE A 187 -13.49 4.24 19.98
C PHE A 187 -13.63 5.26 21.12
N PRO A 188 -12.75 5.23 22.12
CA PRO A 188 -12.81 6.17 23.23
C PRO A 188 -12.56 7.60 22.77
N GLU A 189 -13.42 8.54 23.19
CA GLU A 189 -13.27 9.97 22.86
C GLU A 189 -11.92 10.53 23.31
N SER A 190 -11.43 10.06 24.47
CA SER A 190 -10.13 10.45 25.02
C SER A 190 -8.92 10.07 24.12
N CYS A 191 -9.11 9.22 23.11
CA CYS A 191 -8.04 8.88 22.15
C CYS A 191 -7.76 10.01 21.16
N GLY A 192 -8.74 10.86 20.85
CA GLY A 192 -8.59 11.96 19.89
C GLY A 192 -8.24 11.49 18.48
N HIS A 193 -7.05 10.95 18.28
CA HIS A 193 -6.54 10.46 17.01
C HIS A 193 -5.87 9.08 17.15
N TYR A 194 -6.10 8.22 16.14
CA TYR A 194 -5.41 6.94 16.00
C TYR A 194 -5.20 6.60 14.52
N ALA A 195 -4.15 5.87 14.20
CA ALA A 195 -3.88 5.41 12.86
C ALA A 195 -3.65 3.90 12.80
N LEU A 196 -4.18 3.27 11.75
CA LEU A 196 -4.09 1.84 11.48
C LEU A 196 -3.71 1.60 10.03
N SER A 197 -2.53 1.02 9.77
CA SER A 197 -2.11 0.68 8.40
C SER A 197 -2.49 -0.75 8.06
N ARG A 198 -3.14 -0.95 6.90
CA ARG A 198 -3.57 -2.26 6.40
C ARG A 198 -3.42 -2.36 4.89
N SER A 199 -3.08 -3.56 4.44
CA SER A 199 -3.05 -3.95 3.04
C SER A 199 -4.35 -4.68 2.69
N VAL A 200 -5.32 -3.96 2.15
CA VAL A 200 -6.70 -4.45 1.96
C VAL A 200 -7.09 -4.68 0.50
N LEU A 201 -6.26 -4.22 -0.44
CA LEU A 201 -6.47 -4.38 -1.88
C LEU A 201 -5.42 -5.33 -2.48
N GLN A 202 -5.68 -5.88 -3.66
CA GLN A 202 -4.66 -6.55 -4.48
C GLN A 202 -3.69 -5.52 -5.08
N HIS A 203 -2.49 -5.94 -5.54
CA HIS A 203 -1.47 -5.02 -6.05
C HIS A 203 -2.01 -4.11 -7.16
N ASP A 204 -2.57 -4.70 -8.21
CA ASP A 204 -3.07 -3.95 -9.36
C ASP A 204 -4.25 -3.06 -8.99
N THR A 205 -5.18 -3.59 -8.20
CA THR A 205 -6.34 -2.84 -7.71
C THR A 205 -5.93 -1.63 -6.86
N PHE A 206 -4.91 -1.79 -6.00
CA PHE A 206 -4.37 -0.71 -5.18
C PHE A 206 -3.70 0.35 -6.04
N THR A 207 -2.78 -0.07 -6.92
CA THR A 207 -2.02 0.84 -7.79
C THR A 207 -2.95 1.61 -8.72
N PHE A 208 -3.92 0.92 -9.32
CA PHE A 208 -4.94 1.56 -10.17
C PHE A 208 -5.77 2.59 -9.39
N GLY A 209 -6.22 2.24 -8.17
CA GLY A 209 -7.00 3.16 -7.34
C GLY A 209 -6.23 4.42 -6.95
N VAL A 210 -4.93 4.28 -6.65
CA VAL A 210 -4.05 5.43 -6.33
C VAL A 210 -3.70 6.25 -7.59
N PHE A 211 -3.61 5.60 -8.75
CA PHE A 211 -3.37 6.30 -10.02
C PHE A 211 -4.51 7.24 -10.39
N GLN A 212 -5.75 6.90 -10.04
CA GLN A 212 -6.95 7.68 -10.40
C GLN A 212 -7.23 8.86 -9.47
N THR A 213 -6.52 8.98 -8.33
CA THR A 213 -6.69 10.08 -7.37
C THR A 213 -5.72 11.23 -7.65
#